data_0502698a3cb856162b2f402568ebd22d
#
_entry.id   0502698a3cb856162b2f402568ebd22d
#
_cell.length_a   1.000
_cell.length_b   1.000
_cell.length_c   1.000
_cell.angle_alpha   90.00
_cell.angle_beta   90.00
_cell.angle_gamma   90.00
#
_symmetry.space_group_name_H-M   'P 1'
#
loop_
_entity.id
_entity.type
_entity.pdbx_description
1 polymer ?
#
loop_
_entity_poly.entity_id
_entity_poly.type
_entity_poly.pdbx_seq_one_letter_code
_entity_poly.pdbx_strand_id
1 'polypeptide(L)'
;MDQYIHKLLGGRYEIIDVVGVGGMAVVYRARCHVLNRYVAVKILKDEYARDPDIRKRFSIESQAVAKLSHHNIVSVYDVGSENGTDYIVMELIEGITLKEYLQKKGRLSWQEAVFFAEQICRALVHAHSRGIIHQDIKPQNVIILRDGTAKLTDFGIASFATTQETRVVQEAIGSEIGRAHV
;
A
#
# COMPACT_ATOMS: atom_id res chain seq x y z
N MET A 1 -10.05 17.50 15.13
CA MET A 1 -10.92 16.45 14.57
C MET A 1 -10.45 16.23 13.14
N ASP A 2 -10.30 14.99 12.68
CA ASP A 2 -9.89 14.73 11.32
C ASP A 2 -10.99 15.20 10.35
N GLN A 3 -10.59 15.91 9.29
CA GLN A 3 -11.52 16.60 8.39
C GLN A 3 -12.39 15.65 7.54
N TYR A 4 -12.02 14.36 7.45
CA TYR A 4 -12.74 13.38 6.64
C TYR A 4 -13.74 12.54 7.43
N ILE A 5 -13.62 12.46 8.76
CA ILE A 5 -14.56 11.69 9.60
C ILE A 5 -15.98 12.23 9.42
N HIS A 6 -16.94 11.31 9.21
CA HIS A 6 -18.35 11.54 8.90
C HIS A 6 -18.63 12.12 7.49
N LYS A 7 -17.60 12.28 6.62
CA LYS A 7 -17.85 12.61 5.20
C LYS A 7 -18.27 11.39 4.41
N LEU A 8 -19.10 11.63 3.42
CA LEU A 8 -19.54 10.64 2.44
C LEU A 8 -18.76 10.87 1.13
N LEU A 9 -17.79 10.01 0.81
CA LEU A 9 -17.02 10.09 -0.42
C LEU A 9 -17.69 9.31 -1.56
N GLY A 10 -17.72 9.93 -2.75
CA GLY A 10 -18.34 9.34 -3.94
C GLY A 10 -19.82 9.01 -3.76
N GLY A 11 -20.52 9.64 -2.82
CA GLY A 11 -21.91 9.32 -2.48
C GLY A 11 -22.12 7.92 -1.91
N ARG A 12 -21.08 7.17 -1.53
CA ARG A 12 -21.16 5.73 -1.16
C ARG A 12 -20.32 5.34 0.06
N TYR A 13 -19.23 6.03 0.35
CA TYR A 13 -18.27 5.62 1.37
C TYR A 13 -18.27 6.60 2.55
N GLU A 14 -18.97 6.27 3.62
CA GLU A 14 -19.00 7.06 4.84
C GLU A 14 -17.76 6.78 5.69
N ILE A 15 -16.93 7.78 5.90
CA ILE A 15 -15.70 7.69 6.70
C ILE A 15 -16.06 7.63 8.20
N ILE A 16 -15.55 6.61 8.89
CA ILE A 16 -15.89 6.35 10.30
C ILE A 16 -14.74 6.77 11.22
N ASP A 17 -13.57 6.20 11.04
CA ASP A 17 -12.40 6.45 11.87
C ASP A 17 -11.08 6.19 11.13
N VAL A 18 -9.98 6.59 11.75
CA VAL A 18 -8.61 6.37 11.22
C VAL A 18 -8.13 4.99 11.62
N VAL A 19 -7.69 4.20 10.65
CA VAL A 19 -7.06 2.89 10.83
C VAL A 19 -5.53 3.00 10.87
N GLY A 20 -4.96 3.90 10.06
CA GLY A 20 -3.52 4.08 9.98
C GLY A 20 -3.09 5.39 9.32
N VAL A 21 -1.96 5.92 9.74
CA VAL A 21 -1.36 7.14 9.20
C VAL A 21 -0.04 6.79 8.54
N GLY A 22 0.02 6.87 7.20
CA GLY A 22 1.24 6.69 6.42
C GLY A 22 1.92 8.03 6.10
N GLY A 23 3.05 7.96 5.41
CA GLY A 23 3.78 9.16 4.96
C GLY A 23 2.92 10.06 4.07
N MET A 24 2.46 9.54 2.93
CA MET A 24 1.73 10.31 1.90
C MET A 24 0.21 10.22 1.99
N ALA A 25 -0.34 9.28 2.74
CA ALA A 25 -1.78 9.02 2.82
C ALA A 25 -2.21 8.60 4.22
N VAL A 26 -3.50 8.78 4.49
CA VAL A 26 -4.16 8.28 5.69
C VAL A 26 -5.15 7.20 5.27
N VAL A 27 -5.21 6.10 6.02
CA VAL A 27 -6.14 5.00 5.81
C VAL A 27 -7.26 5.08 6.83
N TYR A 28 -8.49 5.09 6.35
CA TYR A 28 -9.70 5.17 7.15
C TYR A 28 -10.50 3.88 7.03
N ARG A 29 -11.22 3.52 8.09
CA ARG A 29 -12.34 2.60 8.00
C ARG A 29 -13.55 3.39 7.50
N ALA A 30 -14.25 2.84 6.52
CA ALA A 30 -15.46 3.44 5.98
C ALA A 30 -16.56 2.38 5.80
N ARG A 31 -17.81 2.83 5.76
CA ARG A 31 -18.97 2.01 5.42
C ARG A 31 -19.37 2.27 3.96
N CYS A 32 -19.38 1.24 3.16
CA CYS A 32 -19.96 1.29 1.83
C CYS A 32 -21.48 1.08 1.94
N HIS A 33 -22.27 2.13 1.75
CA HIS A 33 -23.74 2.06 1.87
C HIS A 33 -24.37 1.20 0.77
N VAL A 34 -23.81 1.20 -0.45
CA VAL A 34 -24.34 0.42 -1.59
C VAL A 34 -24.21 -1.09 -1.36
N LEU A 35 -23.04 -1.53 -0.85
CA LEU A 35 -22.76 -2.96 -0.63
C LEU A 35 -22.93 -3.38 0.84
N ASN A 36 -23.35 -2.45 1.71
CA ASN A 36 -23.56 -2.65 3.14
C ASN A 36 -22.41 -3.40 3.84
N ARG A 37 -21.17 -3.00 3.56
CA ARG A 37 -19.95 -3.58 4.16
C ARG A 37 -18.96 -2.52 4.59
N TYR A 38 -18.05 -2.88 5.49
CA TYR A 38 -16.90 -2.06 5.82
C TYR A 38 -15.79 -2.23 4.77
N VAL A 39 -15.07 -1.14 4.52
CA VAL A 39 -13.94 -1.05 3.59
C VAL A 39 -12.85 -0.20 4.21
N ALA A 40 -11.61 -0.33 3.72
CA ALA A 40 -10.55 0.63 3.98
C ALA A 40 -10.54 1.68 2.86
N VAL A 41 -10.42 2.95 3.23
CA VAL A 41 -10.30 4.07 2.28
C VAL A 41 -8.98 4.77 2.53
N LYS A 42 -8.08 4.71 1.56
CA LYS A 42 -6.78 5.38 1.60
C LYS A 42 -6.92 6.72 0.88
N ILE A 43 -6.72 7.82 1.62
CA ILE A 43 -6.85 9.20 1.13
C ILE A 43 -5.48 9.83 1.06
N LEU A 44 -5.13 10.43 -0.08
CA LEU A 44 -3.90 11.19 -0.27
C LEU A 44 -3.95 12.45 0.60
N LYS A 45 -2.88 12.74 1.35
CA LYS A 45 -2.81 13.94 2.20
C LYS A 45 -2.80 15.21 1.35
N ASP A 46 -3.37 16.30 1.86
CA ASP A 46 -3.53 17.57 1.15
C ASP A 46 -2.21 18.15 0.63
N GLU A 47 -1.12 17.95 1.37
CA GLU A 47 0.22 18.41 0.96
C GLU A 47 0.71 17.75 -0.35
N TYR A 48 0.37 16.47 -0.57
CA TYR A 48 0.67 15.72 -1.78
C TYR A 48 -0.42 15.87 -2.85
N ALA A 49 -1.66 16.11 -2.44
CA ALA A 49 -2.78 16.34 -3.35
C ALA A 49 -2.68 17.68 -4.13
N ARG A 50 -1.80 18.59 -3.71
CA ARG A 50 -1.52 19.85 -4.43
C ARG A 50 -0.62 19.66 -5.65
N ASP A 51 0.16 18.57 -5.72
CA ASP A 51 1.05 18.24 -6.82
C ASP A 51 0.31 17.40 -7.88
N PRO A 52 0.08 17.93 -9.10
CA PRO A 52 -0.64 17.23 -10.15
C PRO A 52 0.06 15.94 -10.59
N ASP A 53 1.40 15.88 -10.55
CA ASP A 53 2.15 14.71 -10.95
C ASP A 53 2.00 13.59 -9.93
N ILE A 54 1.99 13.91 -8.62
CA ILE A 54 1.75 12.96 -7.55
C ILE A 54 0.32 12.40 -7.67
N ARG A 55 -0.68 13.26 -7.86
CA ARG A 55 -2.08 12.84 -8.06
C ARG A 55 -2.24 11.90 -9.24
N LYS A 56 -1.68 12.27 -10.40
CA LYS A 56 -1.75 11.48 -11.63
C LYS A 56 -1.13 10.08 -11.41
N ARG A 57 0.01 10.01 -10.76
CA ARG A 57 0.69 8.75 -10.46
C ARG A 57 -0.11 7.91 -9.48
N PHE A 58 -0.58 8.50 -8.37
CA PHE A 58 -1.46 7.82 -7.40
C PHE A 58 -2.66 7.16 -8.09
N SER A 59 -3.32 7.87 -9.02
CA SER A 59 -4.43 7.33 -9.80
C SER A 59 -4.02 6.19 -10.73
N ILE A 60 -2.94 6.35 -11.51
CA ILE A 60 -2.47 5.33 -12.48
C ILE A 60 -2.05 4.05 -11.74
N GLU A 61 -1.28 4.16 -10.68
CA GLU A 61 -0.81 3.01 -9.91
C GLU A 61 -1.95 2.29 -9.20
N SER A 62 -2.89 3.06 -8.64
CA SER A 62 -4.09 2.49 -8.03
C SER A 62 -4.92 1.68 -9.02
N GLN A 63 -5.10 2.19 -10.25
CA GLN A 63 -5.81 1.48 -11.32
C GLN A 63 -5.06 0.22 -11.77
N ALA A 64 -3.73 0.24 -11.78
CA ALA A 64 -2.93 -0.95 -12.09
C ALA A 64 -3.12 -2.03 -11.03
N VAL A 65 -3.00 -1.66 -9.74
CA VAL A 65 -3.17 -2.58 -8.60
C VAL A 65 -4.61 -3.11 -8.51
N ALA A 66 -5.61 -2.33 -8.90
CA ALA A 66 -7.01 -2.76 -8.93
C ALA A 66 -7.27 -3.96 -9.86
N LYS A 67 -6.36 -4.23 -10.80
CA LYS A 67 -6.43 -5.43 -11.68
C LYS A 67 -5.88 -6.70 -11.03
N LEU A 68 -5.22 -6.58 -9.86
CA LEU A 68 -4.69 -7.72 -9.12
C LEU A 68 -5.80 -8.36 -8.28
N SER A 69 -5.99 -9.65 -8.46
CA SER A 69 -6.86 -10.48 -7.63
C SER A 69 -6.09 -11.72 -7.18
N HIS A 70 -5.67 -11.75 -5.92
CA HIS A 70 -4.89 -12.84 -5.35
C HIS A 70 -5.09 -12.92 -3.84
N HIS A 71 -5.12 -14.14 -3.28
CA HIS A 71 -5.36 -14.38 -1.86
C HIS A 71 -4.37 -13.62 -0.94
N ASN A 72 -3.12 -13.51 -1.36
CA ASN A 72 -2.06 -12.85 -0.61
C ASN A 72 -1.81 -11.38 -1.04
N ILE A 73 -2.77 -10.74 -1.70
CA ILE A 73 -2.77 -9.31 -2.06
C ILE A 73 -4.03 -8.67 -1.51
N VAL A 74 -3.90 -7.47 -0.93
CA VAL A 74 -5.07 -6.67 -0.52
C VAL A 74 -5.83 -6.22 -1.76
N SER A 75 -7.11 -6.56 -1.83
CA SER A 75 -7.95 -6.26 -2.99
C SER A 75 -8.30 -4.78 -3.04
N VAL A 76 -8.12 -4.13 -4.19
CA VAL A 76 -8.64 -2.79 -4.46
C VAL A 76 -10.02 -2.92 -5.10
N TYR A 77 -11.01 -2.20 -4.55
CA TYR A 77 -12.40 -2.26 -4.99
C TYR A 77 -12.80 -1.08 -5.86
N ASP A 78 -12.23 0.10 -5.61
CA ASP A 78 -12.57 1.33 -6.30
C ASP A 78 -11.45 2.36 -6.22
N VAL A 79 -11.40 3.28 -7.15
CA VAL A 79 -10.49 4.43 -7.17
C VAL A 79 -11.31 5.65 -7.55
N GLY A 80 -11.27 6.70 -6.73
CA GLY A 80 -12.08 7.88 -6.93
C GLY A 80 -11.33 9.18 -6.69
N SER A 81 -11.91 10.26 -7.22
CA SER A 81 -11.51 11.64 -6.96
C SER A 81 -12.75 12.49 -6.79
N GLU A 82 -12.86 13.21 -5.70
CA GLU A 82 -14.00 14.09 -5.40
C GLU A 82 -13.51 15.37 -4.72
N ASN A 83 -13.89 16.53 -5.25
CA ASN A 83 -13.53 17.85 -4.70
C ASN A 83 -12.01 18.01 -4.44
N GLY A 84 -11.16 17.47 -5.33
CA GLY A 84 -9.70 17.52 -5.19
C GLY A 84 -9.11 16.46 -4.22
N THR A 85 -9.95 15.62 -3.63
CA THR A 85 -9.54 14.51 -2.76
C THR A 85 -9.44 13.24 -3.57
N ASP A 86 -8.24 12.69 -3.73
CA ASP A 86 -8.01 11.41 -4.40
C ASP A 86 -7.98 10.29 -3.36
N TYR A 87 -8.71 9.21 -3.63
CA TYR A 87 -8.84 8.09 -2.69
C TYR A 87 -8.89 6.73 -3.39
N ILE A 88 -8.47 5.70 -2.64
CA ILE A 88 -8.54 4.30 -3.04
C ILE A 88 -9.41 3.56 -2.03
N VAL A 89 -10.35 2.78 -2.50
CA VAL A 89 -11.18 1.90 -1.67
C VAL A 89 -10.68 0.48 -1.79
N MET A 90 -10.39 -0.15 -0.66
CA MET A 90 -9.80 -1.48 -0.63
C MET A 90 -10.42 -2.36 0.46
N GLU A 91 -10.05 -3.62 0.45
CA GLU A 91 -10.37 -4.60 1.48
C GLU A 91 -9.94 -4.09 2.86
N LEU A 92 -10.87 -4.06 3.81
CA LEU A 92 -10.55 -3.82 5.21
C LEU A 92 -10.07 -5.12 5.82
N ILE A 93 -8.81 -5.14 6.26
CA ILE A 93 -8.16 -6.33 6.82
C ILE A 93 -8.10 -6.23 8.34
N GLU A 94 -8.65 -7.23 9.01
CA GLU A 94 -8.48 -7.41 10.46
C GLU A 94 -7.22 -8.24 10.73
N GLY A 95 -6.11 -7.56 10.93
CA GLY A 95 -4.80 -8.18 11.14
C GLY A 95 -3.81 -7.23 11.78
N ILE A 96 -2.56 -7.68 11.90
CA ILE A 96 -1.43 -6.85 12.33
C ILE A 96 -0.34 -6.87 11.27
N THR A 97 0.45 -5.83 11.18
CA THR A 97 1.60 -5.83 10.27
C THR A 97 2.64 -6.88 10.69
N LEU A 98 3.36 -7.43 9.73
CA LEU A 98 4.50 -8.32 10.02
C LEU A 98 5.53 -7.61 10.90
N LYS A 99 5.67 -6.28 10.80
CA LYS A 99 6.50 -5.49 11.70
C LYS A 99 6.02 -5.59 13.15
N GLU A 100 4.73 -5.38 13.40
CA GLU A 100 4.14 -5.49 14.74
C GLU A 100 4.22 -6.93 15.27
N TYR A 101 4.03 -7.92 14.39
CA TYR A 101 4.20 -9.33 14.73
C TYR A 101 5.63 -9.62 15.21
N LEU A 102 6.64 -9.14 14.47
CA LEU A 102 8.06 -9.26 14.82
C LEU A 102 8.39 -8.53 16.12
N GLN A 103 7.84 -7.33 16.34
CA GLN A 103 8.04 -6.57 17.59
C GLN A 103 7.49 -7.31 18.82
N LYS A 104 6.34 -7.97 18.69
CA LYS A 104 5.71 -8.74 19.77
C LYS A 104 6.42 -10.07 20.04
N LYS A 105 6.87 -10.75 18.98
CA LYS A 105 7.45 -12.09 19.06
C LYS A 105 8.96 -12.11 19.23
N GLY A 106 9.66 -11.08 18.78
CA GLY A 106 11.11 -10.97 18.73
C GLY A 106 11.68 -11.62 17.47
N ARG A 107 11.69 -12.94 17.36
CA ARG A 107 12.24 -13.68 16.20
C ARG A 107 11.24 -14.66 15.63
N LEU A 108 11.26 -14.82 14.31
CA LEU A 108 10.54 -15.92 13.64
C LEU A 108 11.36 -17.21 13.77
N SER A 109 10.67 -18.33 13.94
CA SER A 109 11.27 -19.64 13.63
C SER A 109 11.54 -19.72 12.13
N TRP A 110 12.44 -20.60 11.70
CA TRP A 110 12.73 -20.79 10.29
C TRP A 110 11.48 -21.25 9.50
N GLN A 111 10.63 -22.07 10.13
CA GLN A 111 9.36 -22.53 9.56
C GLN A 111 8.41 -21.37 9.28
N GLU A 112 8.26 -20.45 10.24
CA GLU A 112 7.41 -19.26 10.06
C GLU A 112 7.98 -18.30 9.00
N ALA A 113 9.31 -18.12 9.00
CA ALA A 113 9.95 -17.28 8.00
C ALA A 113 9.70 -17.82 6.58
N VAL A 114 9.86 -19.13 6.37
CA VAL A 114 9.57 -19.80 5.09
C VAL A 114 8.08 -19.69 4.75
N PHE A 115 7.19 -19.92 5.71
CA PHE A 115 5.75 -19.85 5.51
C PHE A 115 5.27 -18.46 5.05
N PHE A 116 5.77 -17.38 5.67
CA PHE A 116 5.43 -16.04 5.23
C PHE A 116 6.11 -15.66 3.91
N ALA A 117 7.39 -16.05 3.73
CA ALA A 117 8.12 -15.79 2.50
C ALA A 117 7.44 -16.45 1.28
N GLU A 118 6.97 -17.69 1.42
CA GLU A 118 6.24 -18.39 0.35
C GLU A 118 4.98 -17.63 -0.07
N GLN A 119 4.17 -17.16 0.88
CA GLN A 119 2.96 -16.40 0.60
C GLN A 119 3.26 -15.06 -0.10
N ILE A 120 4.30 -14.34 0.36
CA ILE A 120 4.76 -13.09 -0.27
C ILE A 120 5.26 -13.36 -1.69
N CYS A 121 6.05 -14.41 -1.91
CA CYS A 121 6.53 -14.79 -3.24
C CYS A 121 5.38 -15.13 -4.19
N ARG A 122 4.35 -15.85 -3.74
CA ARG A 122 3.15 -16.12 -4.55
C ARG A 122 2.43 -14.83 -4.98
N ALA A 123 2.29 -13.86 -4.06
CA ALA A 123 1.74 -12.55 -4.37
C ALA A 123 2.58 -11.81 -5.43
N LEU A 124 3.91 -11.81 -5.28
CA LEU A 124 4.83 -11.17 -6.21
C LEU A 124 4.82 -11.82 -7.59
N VAL A 125 4.81 -13.15 -7.68
CA VAL A 125 4.68 -13.88 -8.96
C VAL A 125 3.41 -13.46 -9.69
N HIS A 126 2.28 -13.36 -8.95
CA HIS A 126 1.01 -12.91 -9.52
C HIS A 126 1.08 -11.47 -10.04
N ALA A 127 1.68 -10.54 -9.28
CA ALA A 127 1.85 -9.15 -9.69
C ALA A 127 2.80 -9.01 -10.89
N HIS A 128 3.97 -9.65 -10.83
CA HIS A 128 4.99 -9.61 -11.87
C HIS A 128 4.50 -10.20 -13.21
N SER A 129 3.71 -11.27 -13.18
CA SER A 129 3.09 -11.83 -14.40
C SER A 129 2.14 -10.85 -15.10
N ARG A 130 1.75 -9.77 -14.43
CA ARG A 130 0.91 -8.67 -14.96
C ARG A 130 1.69 -7.37 -15.18
N GLY A 131 3.02 -7.43 -15.10
CA GLY A 131 3.91 -6.28 -15.28
C GLY A 131 3.90 -5.28 -14.12
N ILE A 132 3.38 -5.68 -12.95
CA ILE A 132 3.30 -4.80 -11.77
C ILE A 132 4.40 -5.18 -10.78
N ILE A 133 5.27 -4.24 -10.44
CA ILE A 133 6.36 -4.39 -9.47
C ILE A 133 5.98 -3.65 -8.20
N HIS A 134 6.18 -4.28 -7.03
CA HIS A 134 5.78 -3.71 -5.75
C HIS A 134 6.63 -2.51 -5.32
N GLN A 135 7.93 -2.54 -5.53
CA GLN A 135 8.94 -1.50 -5.26
C GLN A 135 9.18 -1.12 -3.79
N ASP A 136 8.31 -1.52 -2.84
CA ASP A 136 8.44 -1.18 -1.41
C ASP A 136 8.12 -2.39 -0.51
N ILE A 137 8.79 -3.55 -0.75
CA ILE A 137 8.63 -4.74 0.09
C ILE A 137 9.30 -4.52 1.44
N LYS A 138 8.48 -4.48 2.49
CA LYS A 138 8.95 -4.32 3.87
C LYS A 138 7.92 -4.88 4.86
N PRO A 139 8.30 -5.23 6.10
CA PRO A 139 7.38 -5.82 7.08
C PRO A 139 6.15 -4.96 7.41
N GLN A 140 6.21 -3.65 7.21
CA GLN A 140 5.08 -2.74 7.38
C GLN A 140 3.97 -2.95 6.33
N ASN A 141 4.36 -3.40 5.12
CA ASN A 141 3.48 -3.57 3.97
C ASN A 141 3.01 -5.03 3.82
N VAL A 142 3.18 -5.86 4.84
CA VAL A 142 2.64 -7.22 4.93
C VAL A 142 1.72 -7.30 6.15
N ILE A 143 0.44 -7.62 5.95
CA ILE A 143 -0.54 -7.77 7.02
C ILE A 143 -0.75 -9.26 7.26
N ILE A 144 -0.64 -9.69 8.52
CA ILE A 144 -0.86 -11.06 8.96
C ILE A 144 -2.25 -11.14 9.61
N LEU A 145 -3.10 -11.99 9.05
CA LEU A 145 -4.42 -12.28 9.57
C LEU A 145 -4.33 -13.31 10.72
N ARG A 146 -5.43 -13.48 11.46
CA ARG A 146 -5.51 -14.41 12.59
C ARG A 146 -5.27 -15.88 12.20
N ASP A 147 -5.61 -16.26 10.99
CA ASP A 147 -5.40 -17.61 10.43
C ASP A 147 -3.98 -17.84 9.88
N GLY A 148 -3.09 -16.85 9.99
CA GLY A 148 -1.73 -16.90 9.48
C GLY A 148 -1.60 -16.49 8.01
N THR A 149 -2.67 -16.08 7.34
CA THR A 149 -2.61 -15.57 5.97
C THR A 149 -1.82 -14.27 5.95
N ALA A 150 -0.81 -14.18 5.08
CA ALA A 150 -0.08 -12.95 4.81
C ALA A 150 -0.66 -12.25 3.57
N LYS A 151 -1.02 -10.97 3.69
CA LYS A 151 -1.47 -10.14 2.58
C LYS A 151 -0.53 -8.97 2.34
N LEU A 152 -0.11 -8.82 1.09
CA LEU A 152 0.73 -7.72 0.64
C LEU A 152 -0.14 -6.50 0.33
N THR A 153 0.24 -5.34 0.86
CA THR A 153 -0.44 -4.05 0.66
C THR A 153 0.54 -2.99 0.16
N ASP A 154 0.04 -1.84 -0.27
CA ASP A 154 0.84 -0.66 -0.64
C ASP A 154 1.82 -0.89 -1.80
N PHE A 155 1.33 -1.51 -2.88
CA PHE A 155 2.07 -1.60 -4.14
C PHE A 155 2.41 -0.19 -4.66
N GLY A 156 3.71 0.09 -4.80
CA GLY A 156 4.28 1.20 -5.57
C GLY A 156 3.90 2.64 -5.22
N ILE A 157 2.78 2.85 -4.51
CA ILE A 157 2.20 4.19 -4.24
C ILE A 157 3.14 5.08 -3.41
N ALA A 158 4.12 4.50 -2.74
CA ALA A 158 5.08 5.21 -1.89
C ALA A 158 6.47 5.43 -2.53
N SER A 159 6.73 4.92 -3.74
CA SER A 159 8.09 4.96 -4.32
C SER A 159 8.52 6.36 -4.78
N PHE A 160 7.68 7.39 -4.61
CA PHE A 160 7.91 8.74 -5.12
C PHE A 160 8.83 9.61 -4.27
N ALA A 161 8.85 9.40 -2.96
CA ALA A 161 9.81 10.08 -2.10
C ALA A 161 11.24 9.52 -2.28
N THR A 162 11.35 8.25 -2.68
CA THR A 162 12.64 7.54 -2.78
C THR A 162 13.29 7.66 -4.16
N THR A 163 12.55 8.01 -5.23
CA THR A 163 13.12 8.01 -6.59
C THR A 163 14.16 9.12 -6.79
N GLN A 164 14.06 10.25 -6.11
CA GLN A 164 15.13 11.26 -6.12
C GLN A 164 16.36 10.81 -5.31
N GLU A 165 16.17 10.22 -4.12
CA GLU A 165 17.27 9.69 -3.32
C GLU A 165 17.90 8.45 -3.95
N THR A 166 17.11 7.54 -4.53
CA THR A 166 17.63 6.33 -5.18
C THR A 166 18.35 6.64 -6.50
N ARG A 167 17.94 7.67 -7.27
CA ARG A 167 18.71 8.14 -8.42
C ARG A 167 20.07 8.68 -8.01
N VAL A 168 20.13 9.48 -6.96
CA VAL A 168 21.41 10.01 -6.43
C VAL A 168 22.32 8.86 -5.98
N VAL A 169 21.78 7.84 -5.30
CA VAL A 169 22.56 6.67 -4.85
C VAL A 169 22.98 5.79 -6.02
N GLN A 170 22.13 5.55 -7.03
CA GLN A 170 22.51 4.79 -8.23
C GLN A 170 23.53 5.53 -9.09
N GLU A 171 23.43 6.85 -9.24
CA GLU A 171 24.44 7.65 -9.93
C GLU A 171 25.78 7.68 -9.15
N ALA A 172 25.74 7.72 -7.82
CA ALA A 172 26.94 7.63 -6.99
C ALA A 172 27.63 6.26 -7.10
N ILE A 173 26.86 5.15 -6.97
CA ILE A 173 27.37 3.78 -7.09
C ILE A 173 27.87 3.50 -8.52
N GLY A 174 27.14 3.94 -9.56
CA GLY A 174 27.56 3.81 -10.96
C GLY A 174 28.85 4.56 -11.29
N SER A 175 29.11 5.70 -10.64
CA SER A 175 30.33 6.48 -10.83
C SER A 175 31.56 5.88 -10.13
N GLU A 176 31.40 5.14 -9.03
CA GLU A 176 32.50 4.47 -8.34
C GLU A 176 32.90 3.15 -9.01
N ILE A 177 31.95 2.36 -9.52
CA ILE A 177 32.24 1.10 -10.24
C ILE A 177 32.96 1.38 -11.57
N GLY A 178 32.66 2.50 -12.24
CA GLY A 178 33.33 2.89 -13.49
C GLY A 178 34.79 3.34 -13.34
N ARG A 179 35.29 3.61 -12.13
CA ARG A 179 36.67 4.05 -11.86
C ARG A 179 37.62 2.94 -11.41
N ALA A 180 37.13 1.72 -11.22
CA ALA A 180 37.95 0.59 -10.75
C ALA A 180 38.57 -0.27 -11.87
N HIS A 181 38.43 0.12 -13.14
CA HIS A 181 39.02 -0.56 -14.29
C HIS A 181 39.64 0.45 -15.27
N VAL A 182 40.75 1.04 -14.89
CA VAL A 182 41.79 1.59 -15.78
C VAL A 182 43.16 1.37 -15.10
#